data_13d5daccbf1ab415400e169c60721278
#
_entry.id   13d5daccbf1ab415400e169c60721278
#
_cell.length_a   1.000
_cell.length_b   1.000
_cell.length_c   1.000
_cell.angle_alpha   90.00
_cell.angle_beta   90.00
_cell.angle_gamma   90.00
#
_symmetry.space_group_name_H-M   'P 1'
#
loop_
_entity.id
_entity.type
_entity.pdbx_description
1 polymer ?
#
loop_
_entity_poly.entity_id
_entity_poly.type
_entity_poly.pdbx_seq_one_letter_code
_entity_poly.pdbx_strand_id
1 'polypeptide(L)'
;MPKHKKSRVGIKIDMTPMVDVVMLLITFFMLTTVFNTPQTMEINIPPGESRVEVAETSLLTLRVVADGTIYWNLGIETPQIVPFNELRKLLVERLQANPKLITLVKVERESTYETMVNIMDELNLANITRFSLAPFQQFDRDIINRLQPK
;
A
#
# COMPACT_ATOMS: atom_id res chain seq x y z
N MET A 1 -68.99 -32.08 42.95
CA MET A 1 -67.83 -32.41 42.14
C MET A 1 -67.06 -31.13 41.87
N PRO A 2 -65.92 -30.92 42.49
CA PRO A 2 -65.17 -29.70 42.23
C PRO A 2 -64.47 -29.75 40.86
N LYS A 3 -64.79 -28.81 40.02
CA LYS A 3 -64.09 -28.61 38.71
C LYS A 3 -62.68 -28.11 38.97
N HIS A 4 -61.68 -28.91 38.73
CA HIS A 4 -60.29 -28.49 38.69
C HIS A 4 -60.11 -27.51 37.51
N LYS A 5 -59.91 -26.23 37.83
CA LYS A 5 -59.39 -25.23 36.87
C LYS A 5 -57.94 -25.59 36.56
N LYS A 6 -57.70 -26.11 35.33
CA LYS A 6 -56.32 -26.18 34.80
C LYS A 6 -55.76 -24.76 34.68
N SER A 7 -54.80 -24.43 35.54
CA SER A 7 -54.05 -23.21 35.39
C SER A 7 -53.23 -23.30 34.07
N ARG A 8 -53.48 -22.43 33.11
CA ARG A 8 -52.65 -22.29 31.92
C ARG A 8 -51.31 -21.74 32.39
N VAL A 9 -50.28 -22.54 32.36
CA VAL A 9 -48.91 -22.08 32.54
C VAL A 9 -48.59 -21.21 31.32
N GLY A 10 -48.53 -19.93 31.52
CA GLY A 10 -48.09 -19.00 30.47
C GLY A 10 -46.62 -19.27 30.21
N ILE A 11 -46.31 -19.90 29.10
CA ILE A 11 -44.94 -20.05 28.67
C ILE A 11 -44.42 -18.65 28.30
N LYS A 12 -43.63 -18.06 29.18
CA LYS A 12 -42.97 -16.78 28.92
C LYS A 12 -41.71 -17.12 28.12
N ILE A 13 -41.78 -16.94 26.81
CA ILE A 13 -40.61 -17.15 25.96
C ILE A 13 -39.68 -15.99 26.23
N ASP A 14 -38.53 -16.28 26.82
CA ASP A 14 -37.46 -15.30 27.01
C ASP A 14 -36.70 -15.15 25.68
N MET A 15 -36.76 -13.96 25.10
CA MET A 15 -36.10 -13.63 23.83
C MET A 15 -34.65 -13.17 24.04
N THR A 16 -34.16 -13.11 25.27
CA THR A 16 -32.81 -12.63 25.59
C THR A 16 -31.71 -13.43 24.90
N PRO A 17 -31.77 -14.79 24.84
CA PRO A 17 -30.74 -15.55 24.12
C PRO A 17 -30.69 -15.28 22.62
N MET A 18 -31.85 -14.97 22.00
CA MET A 18 -31.91 -14.65 20.58
C MET A 18 -31.28 -13.28 20.28
N VAL A 19 -31.51 -12.31 21.13
CA VAL A 19 -30.92 -10.96 21.02
C VAL A 19 -29.40 -11.05 21.20
N ASP A 20 -28.92 -11.86 22.12
CA ASP A 20 -27.49 -12.06 22.35
C ASP A 20 -26.79 -12.65 21.13
N VAL A 21 -27.37 -13.69 20.51
CA VAL A 21 -26.82 -14.27 19.27
C VAL A 21 -26.77 -13.25 18.14
N VAL A 22 -27.79 -12.42 17.97
CA VAL A 22 -27.83 -11.37 16.95
C VAL A 22 -26.75 -10.32 17.21
N MET A 23 -26.59 -9.89 18.46
CA MET A 23 -25.56 -8.94 18.86
C MET A 23 -24.15 -9.49 18.63
N LEU A 24 -23.90 -10.75 18.94
CA LEU A 24 -22.62 -11.42 18.67
C LEU A 24 -22.33 -11.49 17.18
N LEU A 25 -23.32 -11.79 16.34
CA LEU A 25 -23.15 -11.78 14.88
C LEU A 25 -22.83 -10.39 14.35
N ILE A 26 -23.54 -9.36 14.81
CA ILE A 26 -23.28 -7.98 14.38
C ILE A 26 -21.89 -7.54 14.79
N THR A 27 -21.48 -7.78 16.02
CA THR A 27 -20.13 -7.43 16.49
C THR A 27 -19.05 -8.20 15.75
N PHE A 28 -19.26 -9.48 15.45
CA PHE A 28 -18.34 -10.27 14.64
C PHE A 28 -18.19 -9.73 13.23
N PHE A 29 -19.29 -9.43 12.52
CA PHE A 29 -19.23 -8.86 11.19
C PHE A 29 -18.62 -7.46 11.20
N MET A 30 -18.92 -6.64 12.19
CA MET A 30 -18.33 -5.32 12.32
C MET A 30 -16.81 -5.41 12.51
N LEU A 31 -16.35 -6.35 13.34
CA LEU A 31 -14.92 -6.57 13.57
C LEU A 31 -14.21 -7.11 12.30
N THR A 32 -14.83 -8.06 11.59
CA THR A 32 -14.24 -8.63 10.38
C THR A 32 -14.21 -7.65 9.21
N THR A 33 -15.18 -6.74 9.11
CA THR A 33 -15.17 -5.69 8.07
C THR A 33 -14.11 -4.61 8.32
N VAL A 34 -13.78 -4.32 9.56
CA VAL A 34 -12.72 -3.35 9.90
C VAL A 34 -11.34 -3.84 9.48
N PHE A 35 -11.09 -5.15 9.48
CA PHE A 35 -9.79 -5.69 9.04
C PHE A 35 -9.61 -5.70 7.52
N ASN A 36 -10.67 -5.49 6.74
CA ASN A 36 -10.62 -5.48 5.28
C ASN A 36 -10.43 -4.08 4.68
N THR A 37 -10.15 -3.07 5.47
CA THR A 37 -9.69 -1.81 4.89
C THR A 37 -8.26 -2.04 4.37
N PRO A 38 -8.05 -2.12 3.05
CA PRO A 38 -6.71 -2.00 2.54
C PRO A 38 -6.22 -0.65 3.05
N GLN A 39 -5.12 -0.64 3.78
CA GLN A 39 -4.40 0.59 4.08
C GLN A 39 -3.77 1.07 2.77
N THR A 40 -4.61 1.41 1.82
CA THR A 40 -4.24 2.41 0.84
C THR A 40 -4.11 3.67 1.67
N MET A 41 -2.90 4.11 1.93
CA MET A 41 -2.67 5.49 2.27
C MET A 41 -3.34 6.29 1.15
N GLU A 42 -4.60 6.67 1.35
CA GLU A 42 -5.18 7.76 0.61
C GLU A 42 -4.30 8.96 0.94
N ILE A 43 -3.39 9.25 0.04
CA ILE A 43 -2.82 10.57 -0.06
C ILE A 43 -4.03 11.42 -0.40
N ASN A 44 -4.67 11.97 0.62
CA ASN A 44 -5.77 12.91 0.50
C ASN A 44 -5.15 14.16 -0.13
N ILE A 45 -5.10 14.17 -1.44
CA ILE A 45 -4.78 15.36 -2.20
C ILE A 45 -6.04 16.21 -2.07
N PRO A 46 -6.03 17.28 -1.25
CA PRO A 46 -7.18 18.16 -1.16
C PRO A 46 -7.49 18.67 -2.58
N PRO A 47 -8.77 18.69 -3.00
CA PRO A 47 -9.18 19.29 -4.24
C PRO A 47 -9.10 20.83 -4.08
N GLY A 48 -7.97 21.36 -4.24
CA GLY A 48 -7.65 22.76 -4.21
C GLY A 48 -6.33 22.90 -4.94
N GLU A 49 -6.27 23.74 -5.92
CA GLU A 49 -5.21 24.11 -6.84
C GLU A 49 -3.81 24.41 -6.23
N SER A 50 -3.53 23.83 -5.09
CA SER A 50 -2.17 23.57 -4.66
C SER A 50 -1.82 22.15 -5.12
N ARG A 51 -1.55 22.00 -6.44
CA ARG A 51 -0.41 21.18 -6.81
C ARG A 51 0.69 21.68 -5.87
N VAL A 52 0.94 20.94 -4.79
CA VAL A 52 2.29 20.92 -4.28
C VAL A 52 3.06 20.44 -5.50
N GLU A 53 3.60 21.40 -6.26
CA GLU A 53 4.75 21.15 -7.10
C GLU A 53 5.80 20.63 -6.09
N VAL A 54 5.68 19.37 -5.70
CA VAL A 54 6.88 18.58 -5.47
C VAL A 54 7.59 18.79 -6.79
N ALA A 55 8.55 19.71 -6.76
CA ALA A 55 9.24 20.11 -7.97
C ALA A 55 9.54 18.78 -8.64
N GLU A 56 9.00 18.55 -9.83
CA GLU A 56 9.07 17.26 -10.54
C GLU A 56 10.49 16.72 -10.52
N THR A 57 11.45 17.64 -10.38
CA THR A 57 12.87 17.43 -10.15
C THR A 57 13.25 16.85 -8.79
N SER A 58 12.31 16.74 -7.84
CA SER A 58 12.58 16.20 -6.48
C SER A 58 11.99 14.82 -6.23
N LEU A 59 11.33 14.23 -7.24
CA LEU A 59 10.73 12.91 -7.14
C LEU A 59 11.59 11.88 -7.88
N LEU A 60 12.29 11.04 -7.16
CA LEU A 60 13.00 9.88 -7.70
C LEU A 60 12.07 8.67 -7.68
N THR A 61 11.76 8.13 -8.84
CA THR A 61 10.95 6.92 -8.95
C THR A 61 11.84 5.73 -9.27
N LEU A 62 11.80 4.71 -8.42
CA LEU A 62 12.43 3.40 -8.64
C LEU A 62 11.35 2.38 -8.99
N ARG A 63 11.49 1.73 -10.15
CA ARG A 63 10.60 0.64 -10.58
C ARG A 63 11.39 -0.66 -10.63
N VAL A 64 10.90 -1.63 -9.91
CA VAL A 64 11.53 -2.95 -9.78
C VAL A 64 10.65 -3.96 -10.48
N VAL A 65 11.17 -4.60 -11.50
CA VAL A 65 10.49 -5.64 -12.28
C VAL A 65 10.74 -7.01 -11.66
N ALA A 66 9.90 -7.98 -12.00
CA ALA A 66 9.98 -9.35 -11.48
C ALA A 66 11.31 -10.06 -11.75
N ASP A 67 12.01 -9.70 -12.83
CA ASP A 67 13.34 -10.20 -13.19
C ASP A 67 14.50 -9.61 -12.37
N GLY A 68 14.19 -8.68 -11.43
CA GLY A 68 15.18 -7.99 -10.61
C GLY A 68 15.79 -6.74 -11.25
N THR A 69 15.38 -6.39 -12.48
CA THR A 69 15.84 -5.17 -13.13
C THR A 69 15.26 -3.93 -12.47
N ILE A 70 16.10 -2.96 -12.20
CA ILE A 70 15.72 -1.70 -11.56
C ILE A 70 15.77 -0.57 -12.59
N TYR A 71 14.63 0.09 -12.74
CA TYR A 71 14.50 1.29 -13.55
C TYR A 71 14.35 2.48 -12.63
N TRP A 72 15.06 3.56 -12.93
CA TRP A 72 14.94 4.81 -12.19
C TRP A 72 14.67 5.97 -13.11
N ASN A 73 13.96 6.95 -12.65
CA ASN A 73 13.78 8.24 -13.32
C ASN A 73 13.58 9.35 -12.28
N LEU A 74 13.96 10.55 -12.67
CA LEU A 74 13.71 11.75 -11.90
C LEU A 74 12.54 12.51 -12.56
N GLY A 75 11.48 12.75 -11.80
CA GLY A 75 10.28 13.43 -12.30
C GLY A 75 9.67 12.73 -13.52
N ILE A 76 9.64 13.46 -14.66
CA ILE A 76 9.04 13.01 -15.94
C ILE A 76 10.11 12.44 -16.90
N GLU A 77 11.36 12.37 -16.50
CA GLU A 77 12.43 11.86 -17.37
C GLU A 77 12.17 10.40 -17.79
N THR A 78 12.77 10.02 -18.91
CA THR A 78 12.71 8.63 -19.38
C THR A 78 13.43 7.71 -18.42
N PRO A 79 12.79 6.59 -18.00
CA PRO A 79 13.42 5.65 -17.10
C PRO A 79 14.71 5.07 -17.68
N GLN A 80 15.71 4.95 -16.82
CA GLN A 80 17.00 4.37 -17.13
C GLN A 80 17.21 3.12 -16.28
N ILE A 81 17.93 2.15 -16.81
CA ILE A 81 18.29 0.94 -16.08
C ILE A 81 19.51 1.24 -15.19
N VAL A 82 19.43 0.80 -13.95
CA VAL A 82 20.56 0.83 -13.04
C VAL A 82 20.84 -0.59 -12.51
N PRO A 83 22.08 -1.05 -12.59
CA PRO A 83 22.47 -2.31 -11.93
C PRO A 83 22.44 -2.11 -10.41
N PHE A 84 22.07 -3.16 -9.69
CA PHE A 84 21.95 -3.12 -8.22
C PHE A 84 23.22 -2.60 -7.54
N ASN A 85 24.39 -2.95 -8.06
CA ASN A 85 25.68 -2.53 -7.49
C ASN A 85 25.93 -1.02 -7.54
N GLU A 86 25.32 -0.34 -8.50
CA GLU A 86 25.47 1.12 -8.67
C GLU A 86 24.31 1.91 -8.05
N LEU A 87 23.27 1.22 -7.59
CA LEU A 87 22.09 1.85 -7.03
C LEU A 87 22.44 2.77 -5.86
N ARG A 88 23.25 2.30 -4.92
CA ARG A 88 23.70 3.10 -3.76
C ARG A 88 24.40 4.38 -4.18
N LYS A 89 25.34 4.29 -5.11
CA LYS A 89 26.12 5.44 -5.60
C LYS A 89 25.18 6.48 -6.23
N LEU A 90 24.25 6.03 -7.07
CA LEU A 90 23.24 6.88 -7.68
C LEU A 90 22.35 7.56 -6.63
N LEU A 91 21.87 6.81 -5.64
CA LEU A 91 21.02 7.33 -4.57
C LEU A 91 21.73 8.42 -3.76
N VAL A 92 22.99 8.19 -3.38
CA VAL A 92 23.81 9.15 -2.63
C VAL A 92 24.07 10.40 -3.45
N GLU A 93 24.43 10.24 -4.73
CA GLU A 93 24.66 11.37 -5.65
C GLU A 93 23.41 12.25 -5.81
N ARG A 94 22.24 11.61 -5.98
CA ARG A 94 20.96 12.33 -6.13
C ARG A 94 20.52 13.00 -4.83
N LEU A 95 20.78 12.37 -3.69
CA LEU A 95 20.50 12.99 -2.38
C LEU A 95 21.40 14.20 -2.11
N GLN A 96 22.67 14.15 -2.51
CA GLN A 96 23.59 15.27 -2.39
C GLN A 96 23.19 16.44 -3.29
N ALA A 97 22.72 16.14 -4.50
CA ALA A 97 22.21 17.16 -5.42
C ALA A 97 20.90 17.80 -4.93
N ASN A 98 20.04 17.02 -4.26
CA ASN A 98 18.77 17.52 -3.73
C ASN A 98 18.45 16.90 -2.36
N PRO A 99 18.72 17.61 -1.24
CA PRO A 99 18.42 17.12 0.11
C PRO A 99 16.94 16.92 0.41
N LYS A 100 16.05 17.45 -0.44
CA LYS A 100 14.59 17.29 -0.34
C LYS A 100 14.06 16.16 -1.21
N LEU A 101 14.93 15.30 -1.73
CA LEU A 101 14.57 14.17 -2.57
C LEU A 101 13.55 13.26 -1.88
N ILE A 102 12.49 12.93 -2.59
CA ILE A 102 11.50 11.94 -2.19
C ILE A 102 11.67 10.74 -3.12
N THR A 103 11.86 9.58 -2.56
CA THR A 103 12.02 8.35 -3.35
C THR A 103 10.72 7.55 -3.33
N LEU A 104 10.17 7.31 -4.51
CA LEU A 104 9.00 6.46 -4.70
C LEU A 104 9.46 5.09 -5.24
N VAL A 105 9.27 4.05 -4.44
CA VAL A 105 9.64 2.68 -4.83
C VAL A 105 8.39 1.94 -5.27
N LYS A 106 8.40 1.48 -6.51
CA LYS A 106 7.33 0.66 -7.10
C LYS A 106 7.89 -0.73 -7.36
N VAL A 107 7.37 -1.72 -6.68
CA VAL A 107 7.80 -3.11 -6.83
C VAL A 107 6.69 -3.89 -7.51
N GLU A 108 7.06 -4.63 -8.56
CA GLU A 108 6.13 -5.52 -9.25
C GLU A 108 5.72 -6.67 -8.31
N ARG A 109 4.45 -7.05 -8.36
CA ARG A 109 3.87 -8.04 -7.45
C ARG A 109 4.53 -9.43 -7.55
N GLU A 110 5.07 -9.74 -8.70
CA GLU A 110 5.76 -11.00 -8.99
C GLU A 110 7.24 -10.97 -8.59
N SER A 111 7.75 -9.80 -8.15
CA SER A 111 9.12 -9.67 -7.67
C SER A 111 9.28 -10.37 -6.32
N THR A 112 10.47 -10.88 -6.08
CA THR A 112 10.81 -11.58 -4.84
C THR A 112 10.86 -10.61 -3.66
N TYR A 113 10.37 -11.05 -2.51
CA TYR A 113 10.45 -10.27 -1.25
C TYR A 113 11.90 -9.88 -0.91
N GLU A 114 12.85 -10.76 -1.20
CA GLU A 114 14.28 -10.51 -1.03
C GLU A 114 14.76 -9.27 -1.80
N THR A 115 14.32 -9.11 -3.04
CA THR A 115 14.67 -7.94 -3.86
C THR A 115 14.14 -6.64 -3.23
N MET A 116 12.92 -6.68 -2.71
CA MET A 116 12.33 -5.52 -2.03
C MET A 116 13.13 -5.15 -0.76
N VAL A 117 13.49 -6.13 0.06
CA VAL A 117 14.28 -5.90 1.28
C VAL A 117 15.65 -5.33 0.94
N ASN A 118 16.34 -5.90 -0.05
CA ASN A 118 17.64 -5.43 -0.50
C ASN A 118 17.60 -3.95 -0.96
N ILE A 119 16.54 -3.55 -1.66
CA ILE A 119 16.36 -2.15 -2.08
C ILE A 119 16.12 -1.25 -0.88
N MET A 120 15.33 -1.68 0.09
CA MET A 120 15.11 -0.92 1.32
C MET A 120 16.40 -0.75 2.13
N ASP A 121 17.24 -1.77 2.16
CA ASP A 121 18.55 -1.70 2.80
C ASP A 121 19.47 -0.70 2.08
N GLU A 122 19.46 -0.68 0.75
CA GLU A 122 20.22 0.30 -0.03
C GLU A 122 19.74 1.74 0.20
N LEU A 123 18.44 1.96 0.29
CA LEU A 123 17.87 3.27 0.63
C LEU A 123 18.31 3.73 2.04
N ASN A 124 18.28 2.82 2.99
CA ASN A 124 18.69 3.09 4.36
C ASN A 124 20.20 3.41 4.47
N LEU A 125 21.02 2.63 3.77
CA LEU A 125 22.48 2.85 3.70
C LEU A 125 22.84 4.17 2.98
N ALA A 126 22.00 4.61 2.04
CA ALA A 126 22.12 5.90 1.37
C ALA A 126 21.58 7.08 2.21
N ASN A 127 21.10 6.84 3.44
CA ASN A 127 20.48 7.83 4.33
C ASN A 127 19.21 8.50 3.72
N ILE A 128 18.49 7.81 2.86
CA ILE A 128 17.23 8.31 2.32
C ILE A 128 16.13 8.00 3.32
N THR A 129 15.71 9.00 4.09
CA THR A 129 14.64 8.89 5.09
C THR A 129 13.25 9.16 4.52
N ARG A 130 13.18 9.81 3.35
CA ARG A 130 11.93 10.15 2.68
C ARG A 130 11.68 9.23 1.50
N PHE A 131 11.11 8.07 1.77
CA PHE A 131 10.69 7.17 0.72
C PHE A 131 9.25 6.68 0.97
N SER A 132 8.59 6.28 -0.09
CA SER A 132 7.25 5.69 -0.07
C SER A 132 7.21 4.48 -0.98
N LEU A 133 6.45 3.48 -0.57
CA LEU A 133 6.17 2.31 -1.40
C LEU A 133 4.83 2.51 -2.10
N ALA A 134 4.81 2.26 -3.38
CA ALA A 134 3.59 2.30 -4.18
C ALA A 134 3.43 1.01 -4.99
N PRO A 135 2.19 0.59 -5.25
CA PRO A 135 1.96 -0.57 -6.09
C PRO A 135 2.41 -0.30 -7.52
N PHE A 136 3.00 -1.30 -8.15
CA PHE A 136 3.33 -1.28 -9.57
C PHE A 136 2.04 -1.35 -10.40
N GLN A 137 1.83 -0.41 -11.30
CA GLN A 137 0.62 -0.30 -12.11
C GLN A 137 0.89 -0.75 -13.56
N GLN A 138 -0.19 -1.03 -14.29
CA GLN A 138 -0.13 -1.35 -15.71
C GLN A 138 0.60 -0.27 -16.53
N PHE A 139 0.37 0.98 -16.18
CA PHE A 139 1.03 2.13 -16.79
C PHE A 139 2.58 2.09 -16.65
N ASP A 140 3.07 1.63 -15.49
CA ASP A 140 4.52 1.48 -15.27
C ASP A 140 5.11 0.40 -16.18
N ARG A 141 4.37 -0.68 -16.43
CA ARG A 141 4.74 -1.74 -17.36
C ARG A 141 4.78 -1.25 -18.81
N ASP A 142 3.80 -0.45 -19.21
CA ASP A 142 3.75 0.14 -20.56
C ASP A 142 4.92 1.09 -20.83
N ILE A 143 5.35 1.85 -19.83
CA ILE A 143 6.53 2.71 -19.91
C ILE A 143 7.78 1.86 -20.13
N ILE A 144 7.96 0.79 -19.36
CA ILE A 144 9.12 -0.10 -19.47
C ILE A 144 9.13 -0.82 -20.81
N ASN A 145 8.00 -1.33 -21.26
CA ASN A 145 7.88 -2.04 -22.55
C ASN A 145 8.22 -1.15 -23.75
N ARG A 146 7.97 0.16 -23.65
CA ARG A 146 8.38 1.12 -24.70
C ARG A 146 9.87 1.36 -24.74
N LEU A 147 10.58 1.08 -23.66
CA LEU A 147 12.03 1.26 -23.55
C LEU A 147 12.82 0.01 -23.93
N GLN A 148 12.19 -1.16 -23.98
CA GLN A 148 12.75 -2.40 -24.50
C GLN A 148 12.29 -2.57 -25.96
N PRO A 149 13.02 -2.08 -26.97
CA PRO A 149 12.77 -2.50 -28.34
C PRO A 149 13.10 -3.99 -28.44
N LYS A 150 12.19 -4.73 -29.04
CA LYS A 150 12.29 -6.16 -29.33
C LYS A 150 13.54 -6.49 -30.12
#